data_d6e359a19226583eb754781d554e6798
#
_entry.id   d6e359a19226583eb754781d554e6798
#
_cell.length_a   1.000
_cell.length_b   1.000
_cell.length_c   1.000
_cell.angle_alpha   90.00
_cell.angle_beta   90.00
_cell.angle_gamma   90.00
#
_symmetry.space_group_name_H-M   'P 1'
#
loop_
_entity.id
_entity.type
_entity.pdbx_description
1 polymer ?
#
loop_
_entity_poly.entity_id
_entity_poly.type
_entity_poly.pdbx_seq_one_letter_code
_entity_poly.pdbx_strand_id
1 'polypeptide(L)'
;MKISFFKNKSHFYPRISYTVENAEIVSLNQKIQSLKKYSIWLFMLPLLIFTFAFYKNLGSNFTVLISIEILCLPMHELCHALFCWIMGRKVERIFFFPYKRVFSVPAAYVKPVFGVWNKTQVVLFSLFPLILLSFVPALLAIFIPSVRIWMIFLSLLNLSVSSLDIIDIVCFLKLPQNCLHFGDFVLMAKEADKPIIIHRLLVTPKLDKIDHTCFQYTNNKLTEMDPVPESSEVNKLRQEFIKQYNLES
;
A
#
# COMPACT_ATOMS: atom_id res chain seq x y z
N MET A 1 -1.86 -2.34 16.69
CA MET A 1 -2.06 -2.99 15.37
C MET A 1 -3.38 -3.74 15.38
N LYS A 2 -4.22 -3.58 14.36
CA LYS A 2 -5.48 -4.34 14.17
C LYS A 2 -5.33 -5.25 12.97
N ILE A 3 -5.76 -6.51 13.09
CA ILE A 3 -5.82 -7.47 12.00
C ILE A 3 -7.28 -7.58 11.55
N SER A 4 -7.54 -7.47 10.26
CA SER A 4 -8.88 -7.54 9.69
C SER A 4 -8.90 -8.47 8.50
N PHE A 5 -9.75 -9.50 8.56
CA PHE A 5 -9.88 -10.49 7.48
C PHE A 5 -10.87 -10.06 6.39
N PHE A 6 -11.86 -9.22 6.73
CA PHE A 6 -12.86 -8.74 5.78
C PHE A 6 -13.11 -7.25 5.96
N LYS A 7 -13.16 -6.52 4.85
CA LYS A 7 -13.61 -5.14 4.84
C LYS A 7 -15.13 -5.14 4.71
N ASN A 8 -15.85 -4.88 5.80
CA ASN A 8 -17.29 -4.66 5.70
C ASN A 8 -17.52 -3.41 4.84
N LYS A 9 -18.24 -3.58 3.74
CA LYS A 9 -18.83 -2.46 2.99
C LYS A 9 -20.01 -1.89 3.77
N SER A 10 -19.78 -1.36 4.96
CA SER A 10 -20.78 -0.46 5.53
C SER A 10 -20.67 0.84 4.72
N HIS A 11 -21.78 1.41 4.27
CA HIS A 11 -21.88 2.69 3.58
C HIS A 11 -21.41 3.90 4.43
N PHE A 12 -20.60 3.66 5.46
CA PHE A 12 -20.30 4.54 6.58
C PHE A 12 -18.80 4.77 6.80
N TYR A 13 -17.98 4.58 5.76
CA TYR A 13 -16.59 5.03 5.89
C TYR A 13 -16.56 6.55 5.87
N PRO A 14 -15.88 7.17 6.82
CA PRO A 14 -15.63 8.59 6.76
C PRO A 14 -14.92 8.89 5.44
N ARG A 15 -15.40 9.89 4.73
CA ARG A 15 -14.67 10.40 3.56
C ARG A 15 -13.55 11.29 4.04
N ILE A 16 -12.39 11.06 3.47
CA ILE A 16 -11.20 11.87 3.76
C ILE A 16 -10.91 12.67 2.50
N SER A 17 -10.83 13.97 2.65
CA SER A 17 -10.30 14.88 1.63
C SER A 17 -9.06 15.57 2.12
N TYR A 18 -8.19 15.90 1.19
CA TYR A 18 -6.97 16.61 1.46
C TYR A 18 -6.86 17.83 0.58
N THR A 19 -6.45 18.96 1.15
CA THR A 19 -5.91 20.10 0.41
C THR A 19 -4.47 20.33 0.82
N VAL A 20 -3.65 20.78 -0.11
CA VAL A 20 -2.21 20.88 0.12
C VAL A 20 -1.73 22.25 -0.35
N GLU A 21 -1.06 22.96 0.55
CA GLU A 21 -0.39 24.21 0.23
C GLU A 21 1.11 23.98 0.00
N ASN A 22 1.68 24.74 -0.93
CA ASN A 22 3.08 24.65 -1.36
C ASN A 22 3.50 23.27 -1.93
N ALA A 23 2.53 22.49 -2.41
CA ALA A 23 2.82 21.27 -3.15
C ALA A 23 1.75 21.03 -4.22
N GLU A 24 2.08 20.19 -5.19
CA GLU A 24 1.17 19.68 -6.21
C GLU A 24 0.86 18.21 -5.91
N ILE A 25 -0.41 17.84 -5.98
CA ILE A 25 -0.84 16.46 -5.88
C ILE A 25 -0.64 15.77 -7.22
N VAL A 26 0.32 14.88 -7.30
CA VAL A 26 0.56 14.05 -8.49
C VAL A 26 -0.34 12.82 -8.42
N SER A 27 -1.33 12.78 -9.30
CA SER A 27 -2.19 11.59 -9.42
C SER A 27 -1.45 10.44 -10.09
N LEU A 28 -0.94 9.51 -9.28
CA LEU A 28 -0.40 8.23 -9.75
C LEU A 28 -1.49 7.30 -10.28
N ASN A 29 -2.74 7.53 -9.88
CA ASN A 29 -3.84 6.60 -10.15
C ASN A 29 -4.03 6.29 -11.64
N GLN A 30 -3.90 7.24 -12.55
CA GLN A 30 -4.07 6.97 -13.97
C GLN A 30 -2.97 6.08 -14.55
N LYS A 31 -1.70 6.34 -14.17
CA LYS A 31 -0.55 5.53 -14.63
C LYS A 31 -0.57 4.14 -14.01
N ILE A 32 -0.85 4.04 -12.71
CA ILE A 32 -0.98 2.76 -12.00
C ILE A 32 -2.16 1.96 -12.54
N GLN A 33 -3.32 2.58 -12.80
CA GLN A 33 -4.47 1.89 -13.36
C GLN A 33 -4.20 1.33 -14.76
N SER A 34 -3.46 2.04 -15.60
CA SER A 34 -3.07 1.53 -16.92
C SER A 34 -2.14 0.31 -16.82
N LEU A 35 -1.31 0.23 -15.79
CA LEU A 35 -0.39 -0.88 -15.54
C LEU A 35 -1.02 -2.05 -14.78
N LYS A 36 -2.08 -1.81 -13.99
CA LYS A 36 -2.81 -2.86 -13.25
C LYS A 36 -3.35 -3.97 -14.17
N LYS A 37 -3.71 -3.65 -15.40
CA LYS A 37 -4.12 -4.67 -16.39
C LYS A 37 -3.03 -5.69 -16.70
N TYR A 38 -1.75 -5.31 -16.53
CA TYR A 38 -0.62 -6.21 -16.74
C TYR A 38 -0.24 -6.99 -15.48
N SER A 39 -0.72 -6.57 -14.29
CA SER A 39 -0.41 -7.23 -13.02
C SER A 39 -0.90 -8.68 -13.00
N ILE A 40 -2.03 -8.96 -13.65
CA ILE A 40 -2.57 -10.32 -13.74
C ILE A 40 -1.60 -11.26 -14.48
N TRP A 41 -0.92 -10.80 -15.52
CA TRP A 41 0.07 -11.58 -16.24
C TRP A 41 1.33 -11.80 -15.42
N LEU A 42 1.81 -10.76 -14.71
CA LEU A 42 2.91 -10.88 -13.77
C LEU A 42 2.58 -11.85 -12.64
N PHE A 43 1.32 -11.88 -12.21
CA PHE A 43 0.84 -12.83 -11.20
C PHE A 43 0.77 -14.28 -11.73
N MET A 44 0.17 -14.47 -12.90
CA MET A 44 -0.09 -15.82 -13.41
C MET A 44 1.12 -16.49 -14.06
N LEU A 45 1.99 -15.71 -14.72
CA LEU A 45 3.07 -16.27 -15.54
C LEU A 45 4.08 -17.10 -14.72
N PRO A 46 4.61 -16.66 -13.57
CA PRO A 46 5.53 -17.45 -12.77
C PRO A 46 4.90 -18.74 -12.24
N LEU A 47 3.62 -18.69 -11.84
CA LEU A 47 2.88 -19.87 -11.40
C LEU A 47 2.65 -20.89 -12.51
N LEU A 48 2.28 -20.42 -13.71
CA LEU A 48 2.10 -21.29 -14.87
C LEU A 48 3.41 -21.98 -15.26
N ILE A 49 4.51 -21.22 -15.31
CA ILE A 49 5.85 -21.77 -15.61
C ILE A 49 6.20 -22.87 -14.61
N PHE A 50 6.02 -22.58 -13.31
CA PHE A 50 6.30 -23.58 -12.26
C PHE A 50 5.41 -24.80 -12.38
N THR A 51 4.09 -24.63 -12.51
CA THR A 51 3.14 -25.74 -12.62
C THR A 51 3.49 -26.64 -13.80
N PHE A 52 3.83 -26.04 -14.95
CA PHE A 52 4.21 -26.80 -16.15
C PHE A 52 5.53 -27.55 -15.97
N ALA A 53 6.53 -26.90 -15.38
CA ALA A 53 7.86 -27.50 -15.18
C ALA A 53 7.84 -28.67 -14.18
N PHE A 54 6.99 -28.60 -13.17
CA PHE A 54 7.02 -29.55 -12.03
C PHE A 54 5.75 -30.40 -11.90
N TYR A 55 4.84 -30.34 -12.86
CA TYR A 55 3.57 -31.06 -12.86
C TYR A 55 3.68 -32.53 -12.44
N LYS A 56 4.68 -33.27 -12.94
CA LYS A 56 4.88 -34.70 -12.62
C LYS A 56 5.28 -34.95 -11.16
N ASN A 57 5.86 -33.97 -10.49
CA ASN A 57 6.38 -34.10 -9.11
C ASN A 57 5.39 -33.59 -8.05
N LEU A 58 4.28 -32.97 -8.48
CA LEU A 58 3.32 -32.30 -7.59
C LEU A 58 2.37 -33.27 -6.87
N GLY A 59 2.06 -34.41 -7.47
CA GLY A 59 0.96 -35.27 -7.01
C GLY A 59 1.09 -35.79 -5.56
N SER A 60 2.30 -36.07 -5.07
CA SER A 60 2.52 -36.60 -3.72
C SER A 60 2.63 -35.53 -2.62
N ASN A 61 2.77 -34.25 -3.00
CA ASN A 61 3.07 -33.15 -2.06
C ASN A 61 2.04 -32.02 -2.12
N PHE A 62 0.83 -32.31 -2.55
CA PHE A 62 -0.23 -31.33 -2.75
C PHE A 62 -0.57 -30.52 -1.49
N THR A 63 -0.57 -31.17 -0.32
CA THR A 63 -0.82 -30.50 0.97
C THR A 63 0.24 -29.45 1.29
N VAL A 64 1.51 -29.74 1.02
CA VAL A 64 2.61 -28.79 1.25
C VAL A 64 2.47 -27.57 0.33
N LEU A 65 2.11 -27.79 -0.95
CA LEU A 65 1.88 -26.69 -1.89
C LEU A 65 0.78 -25.76 -1.41
N ILE A 66 -0.39 -26.32 -1.07
CA ILE A 66 -1.52 -25.51 -0.56
C ILE A 66 -1.11 -24.75 0.70
N SER A 67 -0.35 -25.40 1.59
CA SER A 67 0.12 -24.73 2.82
C SER A 67 1.01 -23.52 2.49
N ILE A 68 1.94 -23.67 1.55
CA ILE A 68 2.80 -22.56 1.10
C ILE A 68 1.97 -21.46 0.47
N GLU A 69 0.99 -21.79 -0.39
CA GLU A 69 0.10 -20.80 -1.02
C GLU A 69 -0.71 -20.01 0.00
N ILE A 70 -1.30 -20.68 0.98
CA ILE A 70 -2.10 -20.03 2.03
C ILE A 70 -1.22 -19.13 2.91
N LEU A 71 0.00 -19.55 3.22
CA LEU A 71 0.90 -18.82 4.11
C LEU A 71 1.66 -17.69 3.39
N CYS A 72 1.87 -17.79 2.09
CA CYS A 72 2.67 -16.81 1.34
C CYS A 72 2.08 -15.39 1.45
N LEU A 73 0.78 -15.23 1.27
CA LEU A 73 0.12 -13.92 1.32
C LEU A 73 0.22 -13.26 2.72
N PRO A 74 -0.13 -13.94 3.83
CA PRO A 74 0.12 -13.41 5.17
C PRO A 74 1.58 -13.05 5.44
N MET A 75 2.52 -13.90 5.02
CA MET A 75 3.95 -13.66 5.20
C MET A 75 4.43 -12.45 4.41
N HIS A 76 3.94 -12.27 3.20
CA HIS A 76 4.20 -11.09 2.36
C HIS A 76 3.81 -9.80 3.09
N GLU A 77 2.58 -9.74 3.61
CA GLU A 77 2.09 -8.57 4.34
C GLU A 77 2.85 -8.34 5.67
N LEU A 78 3.24 -9.43 6.33
CA LEU A 78 4.08 -9.33 7.52
C LEU A 78 5.48 -8.75 7.21
N CYS A 79 6.03 -9.02 6.02
CA CYS A 79 7.27 -8.37 5.57
C CYS A 79 7.09 -6.85 5.45
N HIS A 80 5.99 -6.37 4.86
CA HIS A 80 5.69 -4.94 4.84
C HIS A 80 5.56 -4.34 6.24
N ALA A 81 4.86 -5.03 7.15
CA ALA A 81 4.73 -4.61 8.54
C ALA A 81 6.09 -4.58 9.25
N LEU A 82 6.92 -5.59 9.05
CA LEU A 82 8.27 -5.66 9.60
C LEU A 82 9.13 -4.50 9.11
N PHE A 83 9.07 -4.17 7.80
CA PHE A 83 9.77 -3.01 7.27
C PHE A 83 9.31 -1.71 7.94
N CYS A 84 8.00 -1.52 8.14
CA CYS A 84 7.48 -0.38 8.87
C CYS A 84 8.10 -0.28 10.28
N TRP A 85 8.18 -1.39 11.01
CA TRP A 85 8.77 -1.43 12.36
C TRP A 85 10.27 -1.12 12.35
N ILE A 86 11.02 -1.67 11.40
CA ILE A 86 12.46 -1.36 11.22
C ILE A 86 12.65 0.13 10.99
N MET A 87 11.75 0.77 10.22
CA MET A 87 11.77 2.21 9.96
C MET A 87 11.18 3.05 11.11
N GLY A 88 10.90 2.47 12.27
CA GLY A 88 10.28 3.15 13.41
C GLY A 88 8.84 3.59 13.17
N ARG A 89 8.17 3.04 12.16
CA ARG A 89 6.78 3.38 11.81
C ARG A 89 5.80 2.42 12.47
N LYS A 90 4.71 2.97 12.98
CA LYS A 90 3.61 2.16 13.53
C LYS A 90 2.73 1.64 12.39
N VAL A 91 2.28 0.39 12.50
CA VAL A 91 1.27 -0.19 11.62
C VAL A 91 -0.09 -0.06 12.29
N GLU A 92 -1.02 0.61 11.62
CA GLU A 92 -2.38 0.76 12.12
C GLU A 92 -3.14 -0.56 11.99
N ARG A 93 -3.10 -1.15 10.80
CA ARG A 93 -3.87 -2.36 10.49
C ARG A 93 -3.23 -3.16 9.37
N ILE A 94 -3.39 -4.48 9.45
CA ILE A 94 -3.14 -5.41 8.35
C ILE A 94 -4.49 -5.96 7.91
N PHE A 95 -4.76 -5.91 6.61
CA PHE A 95 -5.98 -6.43 6.01
C PHE A 95 -5.66 -7.69 5.21
N PHE A 96 -6.47 -8.73 5.42
CA PHE A 96 -6.49 -9.92 4.61
C PHE A 96 -7.88 -10.05 3.96
N PHE A 97 -7.90 -10.32 2.65
CA PHE A 97 -9.13 -10.50 1.88
C PHE A 97 -10.13 -9.33 2.02
N PRO A 98 -9.75 -8.08 1.69
CA PRO A 98 -10.54 -6.89 1.97
C PRO A 98 -11.86 -6.80 1.16
N TYR A 99 -12.10 -7.66 0.18
CA TYR A 99 -13.29 -7.63 -0.67
C TYR A 99 -14.05 -8.94 -0.64
N LYS A 100 -15.36 -8.88 -0.37
CA LYS A 100 -16.30 -10.02 -0.42
C LYS A 100 -16.62 -10.54 -1.84
N ARG A 101 -15.94 -10.18 -2.88
CA ARG A 101 -16.24 -10.64 -4.23
C ARG A 101 -15.58 -11.99 -4.48
N VAL A 102 -16.41 -12.98 -4.84
CA VAL A 102 -16.02 -14.37 -5.08
C VAL A 102 -14.94 -14.56 -6.16
N PHE A 103 -14.74 -13.58 -7.03
CA PHE A 103 -13.74 -13.59 -8.11
C PHE A 103 -12.68 -12.49 -7.99
N SER A 104 -12.58 -11.82 -6.85
CA SER A 104 -11.44 -10.91 -6.64
C SER A 104 -10.23 -11.71 -6.18
N VAL A 105 -9.12 -11.51 -6.84
CA VAL A 105 -7.82 -11.99 -6.37
C VAL A 105 -7.70 -11.64 -4.88
N PRO A 106 -7.33 -12.62 -4.01
CA PRO A 106 -7.11 -12.32 -2.61
C PRO A 106 -6.12 -11.18 -2.53
N ALA A 107 -6.57 -10.06 -1.99
CA ALA A 107 -5.73 -8.91 -1.77
C ALA A 107 -5.54 -8.73 -0.27
N ALA A 108 -4.32 -8.52 0.13
CA ALA A 108 -3.99 -8.08 1.46
C ALA A 108 -3.23 -6.76 1.34
N TYR A 109 -3.22 -5.96 2.39
CA TYR A 109 -2.36 -4.77 2.44
C TYR A 109 -2.11 -4.32 3.87
N VAL A 110 -0.94 -3.76 4.09
CA VAL A 110 -0.55 -3.11 5.34
C VAL A 110 -0.91 -1.64 5.25
N LYS A 111 -1.62 -1.15 6.26
CA LYS A 111 -1.88 0.27 6.44
C LYS A 111 -0.95 0.82 7.53
N PRO A 112 0.12 1.53 7.15
CA PRO A 112 0.94 2.24 8.14
C PRO A 112 0.12 3.36 8.77
N VAL A 113 0.50 3.75 9.98
CA VAL A 113 -0.05 4.97 10.60
C VAL A 113 0.34 6.15 9.72
N PHE A 114 -0.60 7.09 9.61
CA PHE A 114 -0.46 8.32 8.87
C PHE A 114 0.95 8.92 8.95
N GLY A 115 1.52 9.20 7.81
CA GLY A 115 2.88 9.74 7.72
C GLY A 115 3.29 10.04 6.29
N VAL A 116 4.39 10.75 6.17
CA VAL A 116 5.03 11.08 4.89
C VAL A 116 6.19 10.12 4.65
N TRP A 117 6.27 9.58 3.46
CA TRP A 117 7.35 8.70 3.01
C TRP A 117 8.09 9.35 1.85
N ASN A 118 9.41 9.30 1.88
CA ASN A 118 10.19 9.69 0.72
C ASN A 118 10.22 8.56 -0.33
N LYS A 119 10.62 8.90 -1.53
CA LYS A 119 10.71 7.96 -2.67
C LYS A 119 11.47 6.68 -2.32
N THR A 120 12.65 6.80 -1.69
CA THR A 120 13.48 5.65 -1.31
C THR A 120 12.77 4.73 -0.32
N GLN A 121 12.10 5.30 0.68
CA GLN A 121 11.35 4.52 1.68
C GLN A 121 10.22 3.72 1.03
N VAL A 122 9.48 4.31 0.07
CA VAL A 122 8.40 3.59 -0.63
C VAL A 122 8.96 2.46 -1.49
N VAL A 123 10.04 2.73 -2.24
CA VAL A 123 10.69 1.70 -3.06
C VAL A 123 11.21 0.55 -2.19
N LEU A 124 11.86 0.85 -1.07
CA LEU A 124 12.36 -0.17 -0.15
C LEU A 124 11.21 -0.94 0.52
N PHE A 125 10.11 -0.27 0.87
CA PHE A 125 8.92 -0.92 1.41
C PHE A 125 8.37 -1.98 0.45
N SER A 126 8.22 -1.63 -0.84
CA SER A 126 7.75 -2.56 -1.86
C SER A 126 8.78 -3.64 -2.23
N LEU A 127 10.08 -3.34 -2.14
CA LEU A 127 11.14 -4.32 -2.39
C LEU A 127 11.31 -5.34 -1.26
N PHE A 128 10.94 -5.02 -0.04
CA PHE A 128 11.26 -5.82 1.13
C PHE A 128 10.71 -7.25 1.08
N PRO A 129 9.41 -7.48 0.76
CA PRO A 129 8.90 -8.83 0.56
C PRO A 129 9.56 -9.56 -0.62
N LEU A 130 9.87 -8.85 -1.70
CA LEU A 130 10.57 -9.44 -2.85
C LEU A 130 11.95 -9.97 -2.46
N ILE A 131 12.70 -9.23 -1.65
CA ILE A 131 14.00 -9.68 -1.17
C ILE A 131 13.84 -10.89 -0.26
N LEU A 132 12.98 -10.82 0.75
CA LEU A 132 12.88 -11.86 1.79
C LEU A 132 12.20 -13.14 1.30
N LEU A 133 11.16 -13.04 0.50
CA LEU A 133 10.32 -14.19 0.12
C LEU A 133 10.50 -14.63 -1.34
N SER A 134 11.24 -13.88 -2.16
CA SER A 134 11.59 -14.33 -3.51
C SER A 134 13.08 -14.50 -3.68
N PHE A 135 13.88 -13.46 -3.45
CA PHE A 135 15.31 -13.51 -3.73
C PHE A 135 16.07 -14.43 -2.77
N VAL A 136 15.82 -14.33 -1.45
CA VAL A 136 16.48 -15.19 -0.45
C VAL A 136 16.13 -16.66 -0.65
N PRO A 137 14.86 -17.09 -0.81
CA PRO A 137 14.56 -18.50 -1.12
C PRO A 137 15.17 -18.97 -2.43
N ALA A 138 15.16 -18.17 -3.49
CA ALA A 138 15.82 -18.53 -4.75
C ALA A 138 17.32 -18.78 -4.57
N LEU A 139 17.98 -17.96 -3.76
CA LEU A 139 19.39 -18.13 -3.42
C LEU A 139 19.61 -19.41 -2.60
N LEU A 140 18.78 -19.66 -1.56
CA LEU A 140 18.85 -20.87 -0.75
C LEU A 140 18.63 -22.16 -1.57
N ALA A 141 17.80 -22.10 -2.60
CA ALA A 141 17.57 -23.22 -3.51
C ALA A 141 18.85 -23.70 -4.23
N ILE A 142 19.84 -22.81 -4.39
CA ILE A 142 21.15 -23.17 -4.98
C ILE A 142 21.96 -24.03 -3.99
N PHE A 143 21.95 -23.67 -2.71
CA PHE A 143 22.82 -24.25 -1.69
C PHE A 143 22.22 -25.46 -0.99
N ILE A 144 20.88 -25.61 -0.95
CA ILE A 144 20.18 -26.64 -0.19
C ILE A 144 19.34 -27.52 -1.13
N PRO A 145 19.92 -28.59 -1.71
CA PRO A 145 19.22 -29.43 -2.69
C PRO A 145 17.94 -30.08 -2.16
N SER A 146 17.88 -30.45 -0.88
CA SER A 146 16.73 -31.13 -0.26
C SER A 146 15.44 -30.31 -0.24
N VAL A 147 15.55 -28.97 -0.20
CA VAL A 147 14.40 -28.07 -0.17
C VAL A 147 14.28 -27.22 -1.45
N ARG A 148 15.14 -27.48 -2.45
CA ARG A 148 15.26 -26.67 -3.67
C ARG A 148 13.93 -26.37 -4.33
N ILE A 149 13.12 -27.40 -4.57
CA ILE A 149 11.85 -27.26 -5.28
C ILE A 149 10.86 -26.34 -4.52
N TRP A 150 10.82 -26.46 -3.20
CA TRP A 150 9.95 -25.66 -2.34
C TRP A 150 10.39 -24.19 -2.29
N MET A 151 11.69 -23.96 -2.25
CA MET A 151 12.26 -22.61 -2.25
C MET A 151 12.02 -21.92 -3.60
N ILE A 152 12.15 -22.63 -4.72
CA ILE A 152 11.81 -22.09 -6.04
C ILE A 152 10.30 -21.79 -6.12
N PHE A 153 9.45 -22.69 -5.63
CA PHE A 153 8.01 -22.47 -5.61
C PHE A 153 7.63 -21.24 -4.79
N LEU A 154 8.13 -21.13 -3.55
CA LEU A 154 7.89 -19.97 -2.70
C LEU A 154 8.35 -18.66 -3.37
N SER A 155 9.55 -18.68 -3.97
CA SER A 155 10.11 -17.55 -4.69
C SER A 155 9.20 -17.08 -5.84
N LEU A 156 8.75 -17.98 -6.70
CA LEU A 156 7.87 -17.68 -7.84
C LEU A 156 6.48 -17.26 -7.39
N LEU A 157 5.94 -17.90 -6.35
CA LEU A 157 4.64 -17.56 -5.79
C LEU A 157 4.66 -16.13 -5.21
N ASN A 158 5.68 -15.81 -4.39
CA ASN A 158 5.79 -14.46 -3.84
C ASN A 158 6.06 -13.42 -4.93
N LEU A 159 6.84 -13.74 -5.97
CA LEU A 159 7.03 -12.85 -7.11
C LEU A 159 5.68 -12.52 -7.80
N SER A 160 4.80 -13.51 -7.87
CA SER A 160 3.43 -13.33 -8.39
C SER A 160 2.58 -12.44 -7.48
N VAL A 161 2.61 -12.68 -6.16
CA VAL A 161 1.91 -11.87 -5.15
C VAL A 161 2.40 -10.42 -5.18
N SER A 162 3.70 -10.22 -5.36
CA SER A 162 4.36 -8.89 -5.41
C SER A 162 4.12 -8.12 -6.71
N SER A 163 3.26 -8.57 -7.58
CA SER A 163 3.05 -7.92 -8.89
C SER A 163 2.66 -6.44 -8.77
N LEU A 164 1.87 -6.07 -7.76
CA LEU A 164 1.50 -4.67 -7.51
C LEU A 164 2.67 -3.87 -6.95
N ASP A 165 3.47 -4.46 -6.06
CA ASP A 165 4.68 -3.83 -5.54
C ASP A 165 5.69 -3.53 -6.65
N ILE A 166 5.85 -4.45 -7.60
CA ILE A 166 6.72 -4.24 -8.75
C ILE A 166 6.23 -3.05 -9.58
N ILE A 167 4.91 -2.94 -9.78
CA ILE A 167 4.31 -1.80 -10.48
C ILE A 167 4.58 -0.51 -9.70
N ASP A 168 4.39 -0.52 -8.39
CA ASP A 168 4.66 0.62 -7.53
C ASP A 168 6.13 1.05 -7.60
N ILE A 169 7.06 0.10 -7.50
CA ILE A 169 8.50 0.37 -7.68
C ILE A 169 8.77 1.07 -9.01
N VAL A 170 8.28 0.51 -10.13
CA VAL A 170 8.49 1.08 -11.47
C VAL A 170 7.90 2.49 -11.57
N CYS A 171 6.72 2.72 -11.01
CA CYS A 171 6.09 4.03 -11.00
C CYS A 171 6.89 5.04 -10.17
N PHE A 172 7.31 4.65 -8.95
CA PHE A 172 8.06 5.52 -8.06
C PHE A 172 9.48 5.82 -8.57
N LEU A 173 10.13 4.88 -9.22
CA LEU A 173 11.45 5.12 -9.84
C LEU A 173 11.41 6.20 -10.91
N LYS A 174 10.28 6.37 -11.60
CA LYS A 174 10.09 7.41 -12.63
C LYS A 174 9.76 8.80 -12.07
N LEU A 175 9.43 8.90 -10.79
CA LEU A 175 9.14 10.19 -10.16
C LEU A 175 10.43 10.94 -9.80
N PRO A 176 10.38 12.28 -9.69
CA PRO A 176 11.48 13.08 -9.16
C PRO A 176 11.90 12.64 -7.75
N GLN A 177 13.15 12.94 -7.37
CA GLN A 177 13.67 12.55 -6.05
C GLN A 177 13.01 13.30 -4.88
N ASN A 178 12.56 14.51 -5.13
CA ASN A 178 11.91 15.39 -4.15
C ASN A 178 10.42 15.10 -3.94
N CYS A 179 9.88 14.02 -4.53
CA CYS A 179 8.50 13.65 -4.29
C CYS A 179 8.33 12.94 -2.95
N LEU A 180 7.18 13.18 -2.33
CA LEU A 180 6.77 12.61 -1.04
C LEU A 180 5.50 11.80 -1.25
N HIS A 181 5.47 10.62 -0.68
CA HIS A 181 4.26 9.78 -0.67
C HIS A 181 3.48 10.04 0.62
N PHE A 182 2.20 10.32 0.46
CA PHE A 182 1.31 10.67 1.56
C PHE A 182 -0.04 9.97 1.39
N GLY A 183 -0.29 8.94 2.17
CA GLY A 183 -1.51 8.13 2.03
C GLY A 183 -1.63 7.52 0.64
N ASP A 184 -2.66 7.93 -0.10
CA ASP A 184 -2.96 7.40 -1.45
C ASP A 184 -2.44 8.29 -2.60
N PHE A 185 -1.68 9.32 -2.31
CA PHE A 185 -1.21 10.28 -3.31
C PHE A 185 0.25 10.68 -3.10
N VAL A 186 0.83 11.23 -4.14
CA VAL A 186 2.19 11.76 -4.13
C VAL A 186 2.15 13.27 -4.17
N LEU A 187 2.97 13.90 -3.35
CA LEU A 187 3.17 15.33 -3.28
C LEU A 187 4.49 15.70 -3.94
N MET A 188 4.47 16.73 -4.74
CA MET A 188 5.66 17.40 -5.27
C MET A 188 5.71 18.81 -4.69
N ALA A 189 6.76 19.11 -3.92
CA ALA A 189 6.95 20.47 -3.40
C ALA A 189 7.12 21.46 -4.56
N LYS A 190 6.41 22.59 -4.49
CA LYS A 190 6.57 23.70 -5.44
C LYS A 190 7.83 24.49 -5.14
N GLU A 191 8.07 24.73 -3.87
CA GLU A 191 9.23 25.48 -3.38
C GLU A 191 9.95 24.64 -2.31
N ALA A 192 11.23 24.37 -2.52
CA ALA A 192 12.00 23.47 -1.64
C ALA A 192 12.17 24.00 -0.21
N ASP A 193 12.23 25.32 -0.08
CA ASP A 193 12.53 25.97 1.22
C ASP A 193 11.28 26.29 2.04
N LYS A 194 10.10 26.11 1.47
CA LYS A 194 8.85 26.37 2.17
C LYS A 194 8.25 25.08 2.74
N PRO A 195 7.62 25.16 3.93
CA PRO A 195 6.91 24.01 4.48
C PRO A 195 5.74 23.60 3.58
N ILE A 196 5.49 22.30 3.49
CA ILE A 196 4.27 21.78 2.88
C ILE A 196 3.22 21.70 3.97
N ILE A 197 2.07 22.35 3.75
CA ILE A 197 0.94 22.30 4.66
C ILE A 197 -0.12 21.37 4.09
N ILE A 198 -0.57 20.42 4.89
CA ILE A 198 -1.52 19.39 4.49
C ILE A 198 -2.74 19.48 5.39
N HIS A 199 -3.85 19.91 4.82
CA HIS A 199 -5.14 19.91 5.50
C HIS A 199 -5.88 18.61 5.22
N ARG A 200 -6.32 17.95 6.27
CA ARG A 200 -7.12 16.72 6.22
C ARG A 200 -8.51 17.00 6.75
N LEU A 201 -9.51 16.84 5.91
CA LEU A 201 -10.90 16.89 6.30
C LEU A 201 -11.46 15.47 6.39
N LEU A 202 -11.98 15.12 7.56
CA LEU A 202 -12.62 13.83 7.83
C LEU A 202 -14.12 14.07 8.01
N VAL A 203 -14.90 13.65 7.03
CA VAL A 203 -16.35 13.76 7.06
C VAL A 203 -16.96 12.46 7.57
N THR A 204 -17.67 12.53 8.68
CA THR A 204 -18.40 11.40 9.27
C THR A 204 -19.90 11.66 9.19
N PRO A 205 -20.57 11.34 8.06
CA PRO A 205 -21.97 11.74 7.81
C PRO A 205 -22.98 11.31 8.87
N LYS A 206 -22.71 10.16 9.52
CA LYS A 206 -23.59 9.65 10.61
C LYS A 206 -23.56 10.47 11.89
N LEU A 207 -22.50 11.22 12.12
CA LEU A 207 -22.29 12.01 13.34
C LEU A 207 -22.45 13.50 13.05
N ASP A 208 -22.83 13.87 11.82
CA ASP A 208 -22.87 15.25 11.31
C ASP A 208 -21.60 16.03 11.65
N LYS A 209 -20.44 15.31 11.56
CA LYS A 209 -19.18 15.83 12.04
C LYS A 209 -18.16 15.93 10.90
N ILE A 210 -17.54 17.11 10.81
CA ILE A 210 -16.38 17.37 9.98
C ILE A 210 -15.21 17.70 10.91
N ASP A 211 -14.28 16.76 11.00
CA ASP A 211 -13.02 16.98 11.72
C ASP A 211 -11.97 17.54 10.74
N HIS A 212 -11.36 18.65 11.13
CA HIS A 212 -10.27 19.26 10.40
C HIS A 212 -8.97 19.10 11.19
N THR A 213 -7.97 18.48 10.59
CA THR A 213 -6.62 18.40 11.11
C THR A 213 -5.65 18.97 10.08
N CYS A 214 -4.65 19.68 10.54
CA CYS A 214 -3.62 20.26 9.71
C CYS A 214 -2.26 19.74 10.11
N PHE A 215 -1.42 19.46 9.13
CA PHE A 215 -0.07 18.96 9.31
C PHE A 215 0.90 19.82 8.53
N GLN A 216 2.02 20.15 9.16
CA GLN A 216 3.15 20.79 8.50
C GLN A 216 4.27 19.79 8.30
N TYR A 217 4.78 19.71 7.08
CA TYR A 217 5.98 18.94 6.76
C TYR A 217 7.16 19.87 6.51
N THR A 218 8.15 19.73 7.35
CA THR A 218 9.39 20.53 7.31
C THR A 218 10.54 19.68 7.83
N ASN A 219 11.72 19.80 7.23
CA ASN A 219 12.94 19.10 7.65
C ASN A 219 12.75 17.59 7.84
N ASN A 220 12.06 16.93 6.90
CA ASN A 220 11.73 15.51 6.92
C ASN A 220 10.86 15.06 8.11
N LYS A 221 10.20 16.00 8.78
CA LYS A 221 9.31 15.74 9.91
C LYS A 221 7.90 16.25 9.62
N LEU A 222 6.92 15.40 9.90
CA LEU A 222 5.50 15.77 9.87
C LEU A 222 5.07 16.10 11.30
N THR A 223 4.57 17.31 11.50
CA THR A 223 4.03 17.79 12.78
C THR A 223 2.58 18.21 12.61
N GLU A 224 1.74 17.84 13.56
CA GLU A 224 0.37 18.33 13.62
C GLU A 224 0.39 19.79 14.14
N MET A 225 -0.43 20.63 13.53
CA MET A 225 -0.52 22.05 13.87
C MET A 225 -1.74 22.26 14.77
N ASP A 226 -1.49 22.95 15.87
CA ASP A 226 -2.53 23.43 16.79
C ASP A 226 -2.14 24.83 17.25
N PRO A 227 -2.96 25.87 17.01
CA PRO A 227 -4.27 25.84 16.32
C PRO A 227 -4.16 25.54 14.83
N VAL A 228 -5.23 24.97 14.27
CA VAL A 228 -5.32 24.68 12.84
C VAL A 228 -5.47 25.99 12.06
N PRO A 229 -4.57 26.33 11.11
CA PRO A 229 -4.68 27.53 10.33
C PRO A 229 -5.92 27.53 9.43
N GLU A 230 -6.55 28.69 9.30
CA GLU A 230 -7.65 28.87 8.37
C GLU A 230 -7.12 28.91 6.92
N SER A 231 -7.80 28.18 6.05
CA SER A 231 -7.54 28.16 4.62
C SER A 231 -8.84 28.39 3.83
N SER A 232 -8.78 29.27 2.85
CA SER A 232 -9.96 29.56 1.99
C SER A 232 -10.39 28.32 1.20
N GLU A 233 -9.44 27.50 0.76
CA GLU A 233 -9.72 26.24 0.05
C GLU A 233 -10.39 25.21 0.96
N VAL A 234 -9.94 25.11 2.19
CA VAL A 234 -10.54 24.23 3.21
C VAL A 234 -11.96 24.65 3.52
N ASN A 235 -12.20 25.95 3.69
CA ASN A 235 -13.54 26.49 3.94
C ASN A 235 -14.49 26.21 2.77
N LYS A 236 -14.02 26.37 1.53
CA LYS A 236 -14.80 26.01 0.34
C LYS A 236 -15.16 24.54 0.31
N LEU A 237 -14.20 23.63 0.53
CA LEU A 237 -14.41 22.20 0.58
C LEU A 237 -15.37 21.78 1.71
N ARG A 238 -15.27 22.44 2.86
CA ARG A 238 -16.18 22.24 3.99
C ARG A 238 -17.62 22.58 3.61
N GLN A 239 -17.83 23.72 2.95
CA GLN A 239 -19.17 24.11 2.48
C GLN A 239 -19.72 23.16 1.41
N GLU A 240 -18.89 22.67 0.50
CA GLU A 240 -19.27 21.65 -0.48
C GLU A 240 -19.73 20.35 0.21
N PHE A 241 -19.03 19.90 1.27
CA PHE A 241 -19.44 18.72 2.04
C PHE A 241 -20.73 18.94 2.81
N ILE A 242 -20.89 20.10 3.47
CA ILE A 242 -22.13 20.45 4.18
C ILE A 242 -23.31 20.32 3.21
N LYS A 243 -23.18 20.93 2.02
CA LYS A 243 -24.21 20.88 0.98
C LYS A 243 -24.45 19.46 0.43
N GLN A 244 -23.38 18.69 0.20
CA GLN A 244 -23.48 17.34 -0.39
C GLN A 244 -24.14 16.33 0.55
N TYR A 245 -23.98 16.49 1.86
CA TYR A 245 -24.44 15.53 2.86
C TYR A 245 -25.59 16.05 3.70
N ASN A 246 -26.13 17.25 3.41
CA ASN A 246 -27.14 17.95 4.22
C ASN A 246 -26.77 18.00 5.69
N LEU A 247 -25.50 18.28 5.99
CA LEU A 247 -25.03 18.42 7.37
C LEU A 247 -25.50 19.77 7.91
N GLU A 248 -25.81 19.81 9.22
CA GLU A 248 -26.07 21.09 9.89
C GLU A 248 -24.77 21.89 9.98
N SER A 249 -24.88 23.19 9.69
CA SER A 249 -23.74 24.15 9.65
C SER A 249 -23.29 24.57 11.05
#